data_adfc83fed9203e164c13a2b10d5a0ecb
#
_entry.id   adfc83fed9203e164c13a2b10d5a0ecb
#
_cell.length_a   1.000
_cell.length_b   1.000
_cell.length_c   1.000
_cell.angle_alpha   90.00
_cell.angle_beta   90.00
_cell.angle_gamma   90.00
#
_symmetry.space_group_name_H-M   'P 1'
#
loop_
_entity.id
_entity.type
_entity.pdbx_description
1 polymer ?
#
loop_
_entity_poly.entity_id
_entity_poly.type
_entity_poly.pdbx_seq_one_letter_code
_entity_poly.pdbx_strand_id
1 'polypeptide(L)'
;CIKIDRLWKEGYRVSPRKRLERILMPWLIDFWSNREEARVYRSTALRIGEAFYEHAPRCFGIAMTNLGPGLVVERVCNEDGSFSKPIDVFVKENPDKARHALELLRELYDFLVSYKLVIYDWANPSNFLVRQSKSKGDKIIVVDWKTEGTADKDIPLRDIFPALALKKMTYEYSCLHEKISRLCD
;
A
#
# COMPACT_ATOMS: atom_id res chain seq x y z
N CYS A 1 7.66 9.69 -7.90
CA CYS A 1 6.59 8.96 -8.58
C CYS A 1 5.27 9.70 -8.42
N ILE A 2 4.44 9.72 -9.48
CA ILE A 2 3.10 10.32 -9.43
C ILE A 2 2.08 9.22 -9.70
N LYS A 3 1.21 8.96 -8.72
CA LYS A 3 0.10 8.00 -8.81
C LYS A 3 -1.13 8.74 -9.32
N ILE A 4 -1.55 8.44 -10.55
CA ILE A 4 -2.75 9.01 -11.15
C ILE A 4 -3.89 8.02 -11.00
N ASP A 5 -5.09 8.51 -10.66
CA ASP A 5 -6.26 7.66 -10.51
C ASP A 5 -6.60 6.96 -11.83
N ARG A 6 -6.98 5.68 -11.77
CA ARG A 6 -7.35 4.88 -12.95
C ARG A 6 -8.48 5.50 -13.75
N LEU A 7 -9.30 6.31 -13.11
CA LEU A 7 -10.44 6.99 -13.73
C LEU A 7 -10.01 7.99 -14.83
N TRP A 8 -8.77 8.46 -14.78
CA TRP A 8 -8.20 9.40 -15.75
C TRP A 8 -7.41 8.71 -16.87
N LYS A 9 -7.31 7.37 -16.86
CA LYS A 9 -6.66 6.61 -17.93
C LYS A 9 -7.62 6.48 -19.13
N GLU A 10 -7.14 6.81 -20.32
CA GLU A 10 -7.85 6.54 -21.55
C GLU A 10 -8.22 5.04 -21.66
N GLY A 11 -9.46 4.76 -22.09
CA GLY A 11 -9.96 3.39 -22.26
C GLY A 11 -10.47 2.71 -20.99
N TYR A 12 -10.42 3.36 -19.81
CA TYR A 12 -11.00 2.77 -18.59
C TYR A 12 -12.53 2.79 -18.64
N ARG A 13 -13.14 1.60 -18.74
CA ARG A 13 -14.61 1.45 -18.72
C ARG A 13 -15.12 1.54 -17.28
N VAL A 14 -15.80 2.62 -16.96
CA VAL A 14 -16.49 2.80 -15.68
C VAL A 14 -17.82 2.05 -15.74
N SER A 15 -18.15 1.29 -14.68
CA SER A 15 -19.46 0.62 -14.59
C SER A 15 -20.61 1.65 -14.67
N PRO A 16 -21.78 1.29 -15.22
CA PRO A 16 -22.94 2.20 -15.33
C PRO A 16 -23.32 2.84 -14.00
N ARG A 17 -23.25 2.10 -12.91
CA ARG A 17 -23.50 2.58 -11.56
C ARG A 17 -22.51 3.69 -11.15
N LYS A 18 -21.20 3.47 -11.31
CA LYS A 18 -20.18 4.48 -11.03
C LYS A 18 -20.31 5.70 -11.95
N ARG A 19 -20.77 5.51 -13.18
CA ARG A 19 -21.03 6.60 -14.12
C ARG A 19 -22.20 7.48 -13.64
N LEU A 20 -23.28 6.86 -13.16
CA LEU A 20 -24.43 7.56 -12.59
C LEU A 20 -24.07 8.30 -11.30
N GLU A 21 -23.32 7.67 -10.43
CA GLU A 21 -22.80 8.27 -9.19
C GLU A 21 -21.95 9.52 -9.50
N ARG A 22 -21.12 9.49 -10.57
CA ARG A 22 -20.33 10.65 -11.03
C ARG A 22 -21.18 11.83 -11.48
N ILE A 23 -22.31 11.55 -12.16
CA ILE A 23 -23.24 12.59 -12.64
C ILE A 23 -23.98 13.21 -11.46
N LEU A 24 -24.44 12.39 -10.51
CA LEU A 24 -25.26 12.84 -9.40
C LEU A 24 -24.45 13.46 -8.24
N MET A 25 -23.19 13.04 -8.07
CA MET A 25 -22.34 13.47 -6.95
C MET A 25 -20.89 13.70 -7.40
N PRO A 26 -20.65 14.62 -8.36
CA PRO A 26 -19.31 14.82 -8.92
C PRO A 26 -18.27 15.26 -7.87
N TRP A 27 -18.71 15.91 -6.78
CA TRP A 27 -17.84 16.31 -5.67
C TRP A 27 -17.50 15.17 -4.69
N LEU A 28 -18.21 14.02 -4.75
CA LEU A 28 -18.03 12.93 -3.80
C LEU A 28 -17.08 11.82 -4.30
N ILE A 29 -16.90 11.64 -5.60
CA ILE A 29 -16.39 10.38 -6.14
C ILE A 29 -14.99 10.46 -6.74
N ASP A 30 -14.62 11.54 -7.42
CA ASP A 30 -13.46 11.54 -8.32
C ASP A 30 -12.13 11.98 -7.71
N PHE A 31 -12.15 12.54 -6.53
CA PHE A 31 -10.93 13.02 -5.87
C PHE A 31 -10.48 12.15 -4.70
N TRP A 32 -11.21 11.09 -4.41
CA TRP A 32 -11.17 10.50 -3.07
C TRP A 32 -10.01 9.52 -2.87
N SER A 33 -9.66 8.68 -3.85
CA SER A 33 -8.64 7.67 -3.59
C SER A 33 -7.26 8.28 -3.32
N ASN A 34 -6.80 9.21 -4.14
CA ASN A 34 -5.49 9.85 -3.95
C ASN A 34 -5.47 10.84 -2.79
N ARG A 35 -6.57 11.59 -2.57
CA ARG A 35 -6.67 12.51 -1.41
C ARG A 35 -6.79 11.76 -0.10
N GLU A 36 -7.57 10.69 -0.09
CA GLU A 36 -7.71 9.86 1.09
C GLU A 36 -6.38 9.14 1.41
N GLU A 37 -5.71 8.60 0.42
CA GLU A 37 -4.38 8.04 0.59
C GLU A 37 -3.39 9.11 1.11
N ALA A 38 -3.39 10.33 0.57
CA ALA A 38 -2.58 11.44 1.08
C ALA A 38 -2.92 11.77 2.55
N ARG A 39 -4.21 11.72 2.92
CA ARG A 39 -4.66 11.94 4.29
C ARG A 39 -4.13 10.85 5.22
N VAL A 40 -4.20 9.59 4.80
CA VAL A 40 -3.68 8.44 5.55
C VAL A 40 -2.17 8.58 5.77
N TYR A 41 -1.40 8.88 4.72
CA TYR A 41 0.04 9.16 4.86
C TYR A 41 0.30 10.24 5.90
N ARG A 42 -0.37 11.38 5.79
CA ARG A 42 -0.18 12.52 6.70
C ARG A 42 -0.58 12.18 8.14
N SER A 43 -1.75 11.59 8.34
CA SER A 43 -2.24 11.25 9.69
C SER A 43 -1.37 10.20 10.37
N THR A 44 -0.90 9.20 9.62
CA THR A 44 -0.01 8.17 10.14
C THR A 44 1.37 8.73 10.48
N ALA A 45 1.95 9.55 9.60
CA ALA A 45 3.22 10.21 9.86
C ALA A 45 3.15 11.14 11.08
N LEU A 46 2.05 11.86 11.26
CA LEU A 46 1.85 12.69 12.46
C LEU A 46 1.73 11.87 13.75
N ARG A 47 1.19 10.64 13.65
CA ARG A 47 0.97 9.78 14.82
C ARG A 47 2.23 9.05 15.28
N ILE A 48 3.05 8.54 14.35
CA ILE A 48 4.19 7.69 14.68
C ILE A 48 5.55 8.26 14.22
N GLY A 49 5.55 9.45 13.62
CA GLY A 49 6.78 10.17 13.26
C GLY A 49 7.59 9.49 12.15
N GLU A 50 8.92 9.63 12.25
CA GLU A 50 9.87 9.10 11.25
C GLU A 50 9.85 7.57 11.15
N ALA A 51 9.42 6.85 12.19
CA ALA A 51 9.28 5.39 12.14
C ALA A 51 8.36 4.92 11.00
N PHE A 52 7.37 5.74 10.62
CA PHE A 52 6.49 5.44 9.51
C PHE A 52 7.26 5.20 8.20
N TYR A 53 8.29 5.98 7.96
CA TYR A 53 9.06 5.95 6.71
C TYR A 53 10.07 4.80 6.63
N GLU A 54 10.16 3.99 7.67
CA GLU A 54 10.88 2.71 7.58
C GLU A 54 10.16 1.73 6.64
N HIS A 55 8.82 1.81 6.61
CA HIS A 55 7.96 0.92 5.82
C HIS A 55 7.03 1.62 4.84
N ALA A 56 7.16 2.93 4.66
CA ALA A 56 6.35 3.72 3.73
C ALA A 56 7.22 4.70 2.93
N PRO A 57 6.90 4.97 1.65
CA PRO A 57 7.54 6.05 0.92
C PRO A 57 7.08 7.41 1.48
N ARG A 58 7.90 8.45 1.32
CA ARG A 58 7.48 9.82 1.65
C ARG A 58 6.38 10.28 0.71
N CYS A 59 5.35 10.91 1.26
CA CYS A 59 4.24 11.48 0.49
C CYS A 59 4.41 13.00 0.45
N PHE A 60 4.47 13.56 -0.77
CA PHE A 60 4.62 15.00 -1.03
C PHE A 60 3.30 15.71 -1.31
N GLY A 61 2.18 14.97 -1.26
CA GLY A 61 0.84 15.52 -1.46
C GLY A 61 0.30 15.36 -2.88
N ILE A 62 -0.65 16.21 -3.26
CA ILE A 62 -1.33 16.16 -4.55
C ILE A 62 -0.76 17.23 -5.48
N ALA A 63 -0.41 16.84 -6.69
CA ALA A 63 -0.04 17.75 -7.78
C ALA A 63 -1.03 17.62 -8.94
N MET A 64 -1.28 18.75 -9.62
CA MET A 64 -2.07 18.75 -10.85
C MET A 64 -1.18 18.33 -12.03
N THR A 65 -1.68 17.44 -12.84
CA THR A 65 -1.02 16.97 -14.07
C THR A 65 -1.95 17.17 -15.27
N ASN A 66 -1.44 16.97 -16.48
CA ASN A 66 -2.24 16.94 -17.70
C ASN A 66 -3.26 15.79 -17.75
N LEU A 67 -3.09 14.78 -16.87
CA LEU A 67 -4.01 13.65 -16.71
C LEU A 67 -4.88 13.77 -15.44
N GLY A 68 -4.94 14.97 -14.83
CA GLY A 68 -5.69 15.23 -13.60
C GLY A 68 -4.83 15.22 -12.34
N PRO A 69 -5.45 15.30 -11.14
CA PRO A 69 -4.74 15.31 -9.89
C PRO A 69 -4.07 13.96 -9.60
N GLY A 70 -2.79 14.02 -9.24
CA GLY A 70 -1.98 12.85 -8.92
C GLY A 70 -1.36 12.92 -7.53
N LEU A 71 -1.28 11.79 -6.83
CA LEU A 71 -0.55 11.68 -5.58
C LEU A 71 0.95 11.58 -5.86
N VAL A 72 1.72 12.49 -5.31
CA VAL A 72 3.17 12.52 -5.44
C VAL A 72 3.79 11.80 -4.25
N VAL A 73 4.47 10.71 -4.53
CA VAL A 73 5.17 9.90 -3.52
C VAL A 73 6.62 9.66 -3.92
N GLU A 74 7.45 9.43 -2.93
CA GLU A 74 8.83 9.00 -3.12
C GLU A 74 8.88 7.76 -4.03
N ARG A 75 9.86 7.73 -4.91
CA ARG A 75 10.16 6.54 -5.69
C ARG A 75 11.01 5.61 -4.86
N VAL A 76 10.51 4.40 -4.63
CA VAL A 76 11.23 3.41 -3.82
C VAL A 76 12.37 2.80 -4.65
N CYS A 77 13.60 3.11 -4.23
CA CYS A 77 14.82 2.59 -4.84
C CYS A 77 15.68 1.87 -3.79
N ASN A 78 16.47 0.93 -4.26
CA ASN A 78 17.54 0.29 -3.51
C ASN A 78 18.69 1.27 -3.27
N GLU A 79 19.64 0.92 -2.40
CA GLU A 79 20.80 1.76 -2.10
C GLU A 79 21.70 2.00 -3.33
N ASP A 80 21.74 1.06 -4.28
CA ASP A 80 22.47 1.18 -5.54
C ASP A 80 21.78 2.05 -6.61
N GLY A 81 20.59 2.62 -6.27
CA GLY A 81 19.78 3.44 -7.17
C GLY A 81 18.84 2.64 -8.10
N SER A 82 18.93 1.33 -8.12
CA SER A 82 18.00 0.47 -8.87
C SER A 82 16.59 0.49 -8.23
N PHE A 83 15.57 0.10 -9.01
CA PHE A 83 14.19 0.07 -8.48
C PHE A 83 13.98 -1.12 -7.57
N SER A 84 13.38 -0.84 -6.41
CA SER A 84 12.90 -1.89 -5.52
C SER A 84 11.81 -2.71 -6.20
N LYS A 85 11.88 -4.04 -6.07
CA LYS A 85 10.98 -4.99 -6.73
C LYS A 85 9.86 -5.42 -5.79
N PRO A 86 8.67 -5.73 -6.33
CA PRO A 86 7.65 -6.44 -5.57
C PRO A 86 8.19 -7.73 -4.97
N ILE A 87 7.70 -8.09 -3.79
CA ILE A 87 8.21 -9.24 -3.03
C ILE A 87 8.13 -10.56 -3.81
N ASP A 88 7.07 -10.76 -4.58
CA ASP A 88 6.91 -11.98 -5.40
C ASP A 88 7.89 -12.03 -6.58
N VAL A 89 8.20 -10.88 -7.17
CA VAL A 89 9.22 -10.75 -8.22
C VAL A 89 10.60 -10.94 -7.63
N PHE A 90 10.86 -10.32 -6.47
CA PHE A 90 12.13 -10.44 -5.76
C PHE A 90 12.47 -11.89 -5.43
N VAL A 91 11.51 -12.66 -4.91
CA VAL A 91 11.70 -14.08 -4.56
C VAL A 91 11.89 -14.95 -5.81
N LYS A 92 11.12 -14.71 -6.89
CA LYS A 92 11.29 -15.45 -8.15
C LYS A 92 12.66 -15.27 -8.77
N GLU A 93 13.22 -14.06 -8.67
CA GLU A 93 14.56 -13.76 -9.20
C GLU A 93 15.69 -14.19 -8.26
N ASN A 94 15.40 -14.34 -6.96
CA ASN A 94 16.37 -14.71 -5.93
C ASN A 94 15.77 -15.79 -5.00
N PRO A 95 15.62 -17.03 -5.46
CA PRO A 95 15.01 -18.11 -4.65
C PRO A 95 15.78 -18.37 -3.35
N ASP A 96 17.10 -18.22 -3.36
CA ASP A 96 17.98 -18.33 -2.19
C ASP A 96 17.66 -17.31 -1.08
N LYS A 97 17.07 -16.17 -1.43
CA LYS A 97 16.65 -15.12 -0.50
C LYS A 97 15.18 -15.19 -0.05
N ALA A 98 14.50 -16.25 -0.40
CA ALA A 98 13.09 -16.40 -0.09
C ALA A 98 12.82 -16.41 1.44
N ARG A 99 13.65 -17.12 2.22
CA ARG A 99 13.56 -17.08 3.68
C ARG A 99 13.75 -15.66 4.21
N HIS A 100 14.73 -14.92 3.70
CA HIS A 100 14.96 -13.53 4.07
C HIS A 100 13.75 -12.64 3.75
N ALA A 101 13.12 -12.81 2.58
CA ALA A 101 11.90 -12.08 2.23
C ALA A 101 10.75 -12.35 3.20
N LEU A 102 10.60 -13.59 3.69
CA LEU A 102 9.59 -13.95 4.70
C LEU A 102 9.91 -13.33 6.07
N GLU A 103 11.18 -13.26 6.46
CA GLU A 103 11.62 -12.56 7.68
C GLU A 103 11.28 -11.07 7.60
N LEU A 104 11.58 -10.40 6.48
CA LEU A 104 11.21 -9.00 6.26
C LEU A 104 9.68 -8.78 6.29
N LEU A 105 8.91 -9.72 5.76
CA LEU A 105 7.45 -9.66 5.80
C LEU A 105 6.93 -9.76 7.24
N ARG A 106 7.56 -10.58 8.06
CA ARG A 106 7.26 -10.71 9.48
C ARG A 106 7.63 -9.42 10.24
N GLU A 107 8.80 -8.84 9.98
CA GLU A 107 9.20 -7.56 10.59
C GLU A 107 8.18 -6.45 10.30
N LEU A 108 7.71 -6.35 9.03
CA LEU A 108 6.65 -5.42 8.66
C LEU A 108 5.37 -5.70 9.46
N TYR A 109 4.94 -6.96 9.57
CA TYR A 109 3.74 -7.32 10.32
C TYR A 109 3.87 -6.92 11.80
N ASP A 110 4.99 -7.27 12.45
CA ASP A 110 5.26 -6.95 13.85
C ASP A 110 5.30 -5.42 14.07
N PHE A 111 5.88 -4.66 13.14
CA PHE A 111 5.84 -3.20 13.13
C PHE A 111 4.41 -2.67 13.09
N LEU A 112 3.58 -3.15 12.17
CA LEU A 112 2.18 -2.72 12.05
C LEU A 112 1.39 -3.01 13.32
N VAL A 113 1.57 -4.18 13.92
CA VAL A 113 0.91 -4.56 15.19
C VAL A 113 1.37 -3.66 16.34
N SER A 114 2.68 -3.40 16.46
CA SER A 114 3.25 -2.59 17.55
C SER A 114 2.72 -1.15 17.55
N TYR A 115 2.54 -0.56 16.35
CA TYR A 115 2.00 0.78 16.18
C TYR A 115 0.47 0.81 16.01
N LYS A 116 -0.21 -0.34 16.13
CA LYS A 116 -1.66 -0.47 15.91
C LYS A 116 -2.09 0.09 14.54
N LEU A 117 -1.30 -0.21 13.52
CA LEU A 117 -1.57 0.13 12.14
C LEU A 117 -2.23 -1.07 11.46
N VAL A 118 -3.28 -0.80 10.71
CA VAL A 118 -3.92 -1.82 9.88
C VAL A 118 -3.83 -1.36 8.44
N ILE A 119 -3.29 -2.22 7.58
CA ILE A 119 -3.30 -2.03 6.13
C ILE A 119 -4.13 -3.12 5.48
N TYR A 120 -4.71 -2.80 4.34
CA TYR A 120 -5.53 -3.71 3.56
C TYR A 120 -4.81 -4.08 2.26
N ASP A 121 -5.34 -5.14 1.63
CA ASP A 121 -4.86 -5.61 0.34
C ASP A 121 -3.48 -6.30 0.40
N TRP A 122 -3.28 -7.12 1.45
CA TRP A 122 -2.15 -8.06 1.53
C TRP A 122 -2.19 -9.10 0.40
N ALA A 123 -3.35 -9.32 -0.20
CA ALA A 123 -3.51 -10.26 -1.31
C ALA A 123 -2.70 -9.85 -2.55
N ASN A 124 -2.36 -8.56 -2.67
CA ASN A 124 -1.59 -8.02 -3.79
C ASN A 124 -0.11 -7.83 -3.44
N PRO A 125 0.77 -8.79 -3.80
CA PRO A 125 2.20 -8.69 -3.51
C PRO A 125 2.88 -7.47 -4.15
N SER A 126 2.28 -6.87 -5.19
CA SER A 126 2.81 -5.66 -5.83
C SER A 126 2.82 -4.43 -4.90
N ASN A 127 2.07 -4.48 -3.81
CA ASN A 127 2.03 -3.40 -2.82
C ASN A 127 3.22 -3.45 -1.85
N PHE A 128 4.02 -4.52 -1.86
CA PHE A 128 5.12 -4.77 -0.94
C PHE A 128 6.44 -4.81 -1.70
N LEU A 129 7.18 -3.69 -1.70
CA LEU A 129 8.46 -3.59 -2.39
C LEU A 129 9.61 -3.94 -1.44
N VAL A 130 10.51 -4.79 -1.87
CA VAL A 130 11.75 -5.10 -1.13
C VAL A 130 12.80 -4.05 -1.47
N ARG A 131 13.05 -3.12 -0.53
CA ARG A 131 14.14 -2.14 -0.64
C ARG A 131 15.41 -2.75 -0.04
N GLN A 132 16.41 -2.92 -0.87
CA GLN A 132 17.69 -3.46 -0.48
C GLN A 132 18.66 -2.35 -0.05
N SER A 133 19.29 -2.50 1.11
CA SER A 133 20.29 -1.57 1.62
C SER A 133 21.33 -2.29 2.46
N LYS A 134 22.59 -2.21 2.04
CA LYS A 134 23.72 -2.78 2.78
C LYS A 134 24.02 -2.02 4.06
N SER A 135 23.77 -0.72 4.06
CA SER A 135 24.07 0.17 5.20
C SER A 135 23.00 0.14 6.29
N LYS A 136 21.72 -0.02 5.91
CA LYS A 136 20.57 0.06 6.83
C LYS A 136 19.82 -1.25 7.00
N GLY A 137 20.21 -2.29 6.27
CA GLY A 137 19.45 -3.53 6.15
C GLY A 137 18.28 -3.41 5.16
N ASP A 138 17.86 -4.57 4.63
CA ASP A 138 16.73 -4.65 3.72
C ASP A 138 15.42 -4.40 4.47
N LYS A 139 14.43 -3.79 3.80
CA LYS A 139 13.10 -3.50 4.39
C LYS A 139 12.00 -3.68 3.35
N ILE A 140 10.81 -4.06 3.79
CA ILE A 140 9.62 -3.99 2.95
C ILE A 140 9.00 -2.60 3.05
N ILE A 141 8.75 -1.98 1.89
CA ILE A 141 8.07 -0.70 1.75
C ILE A 141 6.69 -0.94 1.16
N VAL A 142 5.66 -0.50 1.87
CA VAL A 142 4.26 -0.57 1.42
C VAL A 142 3.94 0.65 0.57
N VAL A 143 3.47 0.45 -0.67
CA VAL A 143 3.26 1.55 -1.64
C VAL A 143 1.79 1.90 -1.90
N ASP A 144 0.85 1.22 -1.29
CA ASP A 144 -0.58 1.51 -1.37
C ASP A 144 -1.20 1.48 0.03
N TRP A 145 -1.05 2.61 0.74
CA TRP A 145 -1.55 2.75 2.10
C TRP A 145 -3.05 3.04 2.07
N LYS A 146 -3.84 1.99 2.12
CA LYS A 146 -5.28 2.09 2.31
C LYS A 146 -5.62 1.64 3.72
N THR A 147 -6.27 2.53 4.45
CA THR A 147 -6.90 2.18 5.73
C THR A 147 -8.39 1.98 5.54
N GLU A 148 -9.07 1.49 6.58
CA GLU A 148 -10.52 1.34 6.57
C GLU A 148 -11.21 2.68 6.27
N GLY A 149 -12.31 2.62 5.54
CA GLY A 149 -13.03 3.78 5.01
C GLY A 149 -12.74 4.09 3.54
N THR A 150 -11.62 3.60 2.97
CA THR A 150 -11.29 3.82 1.55
C THR A 150 -11.66 2.65 0.63
N ALA A 151 -11.82 1.46 1.18
CA ALA A 151 -12.11 0.25 0.43
C ALA A 151 -13.56 -0.20 0.67
N ASP A 152 -14.47 0.16 -0.19
CA ASP A 152 -15.87 -0.22 -0.25
C ASP A 152 -16.82 0.39 0.80
N LYS A 153 -17.94 0.86 0.25
CA LYS A 153 -19.05 1.59 0.88
C LYS A 153 -19.90 0.75 1.84
N ASP A 154 -19.37 -0.35 2.35
CA ASP A 154 -20.05 -1.11 3.40
C ASP A 154 -19.76 -0.48 4.76
N ILE A 155 -20.77 -0.47 5.61
CA ILE A 155 -20.76 0.12 6.95
C ILE A 155 -19.39 -0.17 7.61
N PRO A 156 -18.65 0.86 8.12
CA PRO A 156 -17.31 0.70 8.67
C PRO A 156 -17.33 0.01 10.04
N LEU A 157 -17.92 -1.19 10.10
CA LEU A 157 -17.95 -2.00 11.32
C LEU A 157 -16.54 -2.28 11.87
N ARG A 158 -15.55 -2.22 11.01
CA ARG A 158 -14.14 -2.46 11.38
C ARG A 158 -13.48 -1.25 12.00
N ASP A 159 -13.88 -0.04 11.60
CA ASP A 159 -13.45 1.19 12.28
C ASP A 159 -13.99 1.24 13.72
N ILE A 160 -15.14 0.60 13.95
CA ILE A 160 -15.79 0.49 15.26
C ILE A 160 -15.14 -0.65 16.09
N PHE A 161 -14.63 -1.69 15.43
CA PHE A 161 -14.06 -2.88 16.09
C PHE A 161 -12.61 -3.15 15.64
N PRO A 162 -11.60 -2.47 16.23
CA PRO A 162 -10.18 -2.64 15.85
C PRO A 162 -9.69 -4.09 15.90
N ALA A 163 -10.27 -4.92 16.80
CA ALA A 163 -9.93 -6.34 16.89
C ALA A 163 -10.31 -7.14 15.64
N LEU A 164 -11.42 -6.77 14.96
CA LEU A 164 -11.82 -7.42 13.72
C LEU A 164 -10.90 -7.02 12.55
N ALA A 165 -10.47 -5.76 12.53
CA ALA A 165 -9.51 -5.26 11.56
C ALA A 165 -8.18 -5.99 11.67
N LEU A 166 -7.67 -6.12 12.90
CA LEU A 166 -6.43 -6.85 13.18
C LEU A 166 -6.55 -8.34 12.80
N LYS A 167 -7.68 -8.98 13.14
CA LYS A 167 -7.92 -10.39 12.78
C LYS A 167 -7.90 -10.61 11.26
N LYS A 168 -8.52 -9.70 10.51
CA LYS A 168 -8.49 -9.74 9.03
C LYS A 168 -7.08 -9.55 8.51
N MET A 169 -6.36 -8.54 8.99
CA MET A 169 -4.97 -8.28 8.62
C MET A 169 -4.09 -9.51 8.87
N THR A 170 -4.23 -10.15 10.04
CA THR A 170 -3.50 -11.38 10.37
C THR A 170 -3.80 -12.51 9.39
N TYR A 171 -5.07 -12.69 9.03
CA TYR A 171 -5.46 -13.70 8.05
C TYR A 171 -4.85 -13.41 6.66
N GLU A 172 -4.98 -12.18 6.18
CA GLU A 172 -4.42 -11.77 4.88
C GLU A 172 -2.89 -11.86 4.85
N TYR A 173 -2.22 -11.49 5.94
CA TYR A 173 -0.77 -11.71 6.12
C TYR A 173 -0.41 -13.19 5.98
N SER A 174 -1.15 -14.08 6.65
CA SER A 174 -0.91 -15.53 6.57
C SER A 174 -1.06 -16.06 5.15
N CYS A 175 -2.07 -15.58 4.40
CA CYS A 175 -2.26 -15.93 3.00
C CYS A 175 -1.09 -15.45 2.11
N LEU A 176 -0.61 -14.22 2.31
CA LEU A 176 0.54 -13.71 1.57
C LEU A 176 1.81 -14.48 1.93
N HIS A 177 2.05 -14.73 3.20
CA HIS A 177 3.19 -15.50 3.69
C HIS A 177 3.22 -16.90 3.05
N GLU A 178 2.09 -17.62 3.05
CA GLU A 178 1.97 -18.92 2.40
C GLU A 178 2.22 -18.86 0.88
N LYS A 179 1.67 -17.82 0.22
CA LYS A 179 1.89 -17.59 -1.21
C LYS A 179 3.37 -17.39 -1.54
N ILE A 180 4.09 -16.63 -0.72
CA ILE A 180 5.53 -16.40 -0.92
C ILE A 180 6.31 -17.68 -0.60
N SER A 181 5.95 -18.41 0.47
CA SER A 181 6.58 -19.70 0.80
C SER A 181 6.49 -20.70 -0.36
N ARG A 182 5.35 -20.79 -1.04
CA ARG A 182 5.17 -21.69 -2.20
C ARG A 182 6.00 -21.31 -3.44
N LEU A 183 6.56 -20.09 -3.48
CA LEU A 183 7.49 -19.69 -4.53
C LEU A 183 8.92 -20.15 -4.23
N CYS A 184 9.15 -20.73 -3.04
CA CYS A 184 10.44 -21.23 -2.60
C CYS A 184 10.63 -22.72 -2.88
N ASP A 185 9.54 -23.46 -3.12
CA ASP A 185 9.48 -24.88 -3.46
C ASP A 185 9.55 -25.08 -5.00
#